data_73837557e5c9de8b49452e320b72ce19
#
_entry.id   73837557e5c9de8b49452e320b72ce19
#
_cell.length_a   1.000
_cell.length_b   1.000
_cell.length_c   1.000
_cell.angle_alpha   90.00
_cell.angle_beta   90.00
_cell.angle_gamma   90.00
#
_symmetry.space_group_name_H-M   'P 1'
#
loop_
_entity.id
_entity.type
_entity.pdbx_description
1 polymer ?
#
loop_
_entity_poly.entity_id
_entity_poly.type
_entity_poly.pdbx_seq_one_letter_code
_entity_poly.pdbx_strand_id
1 'polypeptide(L)'
;MQIKKLLSVAVFATTVSLLTTSCAYRADLNQGNYVEQDLVNQLAYGMSAEQVRFVLGTPMLIDPYDKSRWYYVCFKREGWSSPTVQKLVLLFNGDTLVDMSGDYKKPTTFGEGLKSAPNGGKAADFDLP
;
A
#
# COMPACT_ATOMS: atom_id res chain seq x y z
N MET A 1 -40.84 17.57 -49.29
CA MET A 1 -40.64 16.21 -48.73
C MET A 1 -39.18 15.92 -48.33
N GLN A 2 -38.20 16.50 -48.99
CA GLN A 2 -36.76 16.38 -48.70
C GLN A 2 -36.33 17.01 -47.35
N ILE A 3 -36.88 18.19 -47.01
CA ILE A 3 -36.54 18.92 -45.78
C ILE A 3 -36.89 18.10 -44.53
N LYS A 4 -38.02 17.40 -44.54
CA LYS A 4 -38.43 16.54 -43.39
C LYS A 4 -37.48 15.36 -43.19
N LYS A 5 -36.97 14.76 -44.29
CA LYS A 5 -35.99 13.70 -44.24
C LYS A 5 -34.63 14.17 -43.73
N LEU A 6 -34.20 15.37 -44.16
CA LEU A 6 -32.96 15.97 -43.70
C LEU A 6 -33.02 16.33 -42.23
N LEU A 7 -34.14 16.87 -41.73
CA LEU A 7 -34.37 17.16 -40.31
C LEU A 7 -34.36 15.86 -39.48
N SER A 8 -34.98 14.79 -39.96
CA SER A 8 -35.01 13.51 -39.27
C SER A 8 -33.60 12.87 -39.14
N VAL A 9 -32.79 12.98 -40.18
CA VAL A 9 -31.40 12.50 -40.18
C VAL A 9 -30.53 13.31 -39.24
N ALA A 10 -30.73 14.66 -39.23
CA ALA A 10 -29.97 15.53 -38.34
C ALA A 10 -30.30 15.27 -36.85
N VAL A 11 -31.58 15.06 -36.51
CA VAL A 11 -32.00 14.76 -35.16
C VAL A 11 -31.46 13.38 -34.72
N PHE A 12 -31.47 12.38 -35.60
CA PHE A 12 -30.94 11.06 -35.31
C PHE A 12 -29.40 11.08 -35.09
N ALA A 13 -28.68 11.86 -35.91
CA ALA A 13 -27.24 12.00 -35.77
C ALA A 13 -26.85 12.69 -34.44
N THR A 14 -27.61 13.71 -34.03
CA THR A 14 -27.35 14.41 -32.76
C THR A 14 -27.66 13.54 -31.55
N THR A 15 -28.73 12.72 -31.58
CA THR A 15 -29.02 11.79 -30.49
C THR A 15 -27.99 10.68 -30.38
N VAL A 16 -27.47 10.14 -31.47
CA VAL A 16 -26.40 9.14 -31.45
C VAL A 16 -25.10 9.73 -30.89
N SER A 17 -24.75 10.97 -31.23
CA SER A 17 -23.54 11.62 -30.69
C SER A 17 -23.59 11.85 -29.18
N LEU A 18 -24.76 12.10 -28.60
CA LEU A 18 -24.96 12.29 -27.17
C LEU A 18 -24.85 11.00 -26.35
N LEU A 19 -25.09 9.85 -26.98
CA LEU A 19 -25.00 8.53 -26.30
C LEU A 19 -23.58 7.97 -26.24
N THR A 20 -22.63 8.53 -26.98
CA THR A 20 -21.23 8.06 -27.00
C THR A 20 -20.33 8.68 -25.95
N THR A 21 -20.80 9.64 -25.15
CA THR A 21 -20.05 10.15 -24.00
C THR A 21 -20.13 9.18 -22.81
N SER A 22 -19.72 7.94 -23.02
CA SER A 22 -19.47 7.01 -21.95
C SER A 22 -18.21 7.47 -21.23
N CYS A 23 -18.37 8.08 -20.04
CA CYS A 23 -17.25 8.41 -19.18
C CYS A 23 -16.53 7.10 -18.83
N ALA A 24 -15.34 6.91 -19.38
CA ALA A 24 -14.47 5.79 -19.00
C ALA A 24 -13.95 6.04 -17.59
N TYR A 25 -14.79 5.81 -16.58
CA TYR A 25 -14.40 5.84 -15.18
C TYR A 25 -13.57 4.59 -14.87
N ARG A 26 -12.34 4.79 -14.44
CA ARG A 26 -11.49 3.73 -13.93
C ARG A 26 -11.35 3.89 -12.42
N ALA A 27 -11.91 2.92 -11.68
CA ALA A 27 -11.84 2.91 -10.24
C ALA A 27 -10.39 2.76 -9.74
N ASP A 28 -10.12 3.35 -8.60
CA ASP A 28 -8.88 3.13 -7.87
C ASP A 28 -8.79 1.67 -7.44
N LEU A 29 -7.61 1.09 -7.56
CA LEU A 29 -7.35 -0.29 -7.20
C LEU A 29 -6.31 -0.35 -6.10
N ASN A 30 -6.73 -0.84 -4.93
CA ASN A 30 -5.85 -1.14 -3.81
C ASN A 30 -5.90 -2.66 -3.58
N GLN A 31 -4.76 -3.33 -3.67
CA GLN A 31 -4.64 -4.77 -3.47
C GLN A 31 -3.49 -5.07 -2.50
N GLY A 32 -3.64 -6.15 -1.73
CA GLY A 32 -2.69 -6.55 -0.71
C GLY A 32 -2.94 -5.87 0.64
N ASN A 33 -1.92 -5.80 1.47
CA ASN A 33 -1.99 -5.17 2.79
C ASN A 33 -1.79 -3.66 2.64
N TYR A 34 -2.89 -2.92 2.50
CA TYR A 34 -2.81 -1.46 2.55
C TYR A 34 -2.55 -1.03 4.00
N VAL A 35 -1.37 -0.52 4.23
CA VAL A 35 -0.96 0.04 5.53
C VAL A 35 -0.84 1.55 5.36
N GLU A 36 -1.48 2.31 6.25
CA GLU A 36 -1.34 3.75 6.30
C GLU A 36 -0.11 4.15 7.12
N GLN A 37 0.52 5.27 6.77
CA GLN A 37 1.68 5.79 7.52
C GLN A 37 1.34 6.03 8.99
N ASP A 38 0.10 6.41 9.31
CA ASP A 38 -0.34 6.64 10.68
C ASP A 38 -0.37 5.37 11.52
N LEU A 39 -0.66 4.22 10.92
CA LEU A 39 -0.54 2.92 11.58
C LEU A 39 0.94 2.54 11.79
N VAL A 40 1.79 2.82 10.81
CA VAL A 40 3.24 2.61 10.94
C VAL A 40 3.82 3.48 12.05
N ASN A 41 3.32 4.70 12.21
CA ASN A 41 3.74 5.63 13.28
C ASN A 41 3.39 5.13 14.70
N GLN A 42 2.46 4.18 14.83
CA GLN A 42 2.12 3.54 16.10
C GLN A 42 3.06 2.40 16.47
N LEU A 43 3.89 1.94 15.52
CA LEU A 43 4.87 0.90 15.80
C LEU A 43 5.99 1.43 16.70
N ALA A 44 6.40 0.62 17.66
CA ALA A 44 7.51 0.91 18.55
C ALA A 44 8.46 -0.30 18.64
N TYR A 45 9.73 0.01 18.87
CA TYR A 45 10.72 -1.01 19.18
C TYR A 45 10.29 -1.81 20.43
N GLY A 46 10.42 -3.12 20.38
CA GLY A 46 10.05 -3.99 21.49
C GLY A 46 8.59 -4.46 21.50
N MET A 47 7.77 -4.03 20.53
CA MET A 47 6.39 -4.54 20.39
C MET A 47 6.38 -6.05 20.12
N SER A 48 5.42 -6.75 20.72
CA SER A 48 5.20 -8.17 20.41
C SER A 48 4.57 -8.36 19.02
N ALA A 49 4.76 -9.54 18.45
CA ALA A 49 4.15 -9.90 17.16
C ALA A 49 2.61 -9.78 17.19
N GLU A 50 1.98 -10.08 18.32
CA GLU A 50 0.52 -9.91 18.49
C GLU A 50 0.11 -8.43 18.46
N GLN A 51 0.85 -7.56 19.13
CA GLN A 51 0.61 -6.13 19.11
C GLN A 51 0.76 -5.56 17.70
N VAL A 52 1.79 -5.98 16.97
CA VAL A 52 1.98 -5.57 15.57
C VAL A 52 0.81 -6.05 14.70
N ARG A 53 0.33 -7.28 14.86
CA ARG A 53 -0.86 -7.77 14.14
C ARG A 53 -2.13 -7.00 14.51
N PHE A 54 -2.24 -6.56 15.74
CA PHE A 54 -3.37 -5.76 16.18
C PHE A 54 -3.39 -4.38 15.48
N VAL A 55 -2.22 -3.77 15.29
CA VAL A 55 -2.08 -2.45 14.64
C VAL A 55 -2.17 -2.54 13.12
N LEU A 56 -1.40 -3.44 12.50
CA LEU A 56 -1.24 -3.51 11.03
C LEU A 56 -2.12 -4.59 10.37
N GLY A 57 -2.71 -5.47 11.15
CA GLY A 57 -3.37 -6.66 10.62
C GLY A 57 -2.40 -7.81 10.33
N THR A 58 -2.91 -8.85 9.69
CA THR A 58 -2.11 -10.03 9.31
C THR A 58 -1.16 -9.69 8.17
N PRO A 59 0.13 -10.02 8.27
CA PRO A 59 1.08 -9.80 7.18
C PRO A 59 0.71 -10.62 5.93
N MET A 60 1.06 -10.11 4.76
CA MET A 60 0.83 -10.80 3.49
C MET A 60 1.68 -12.07 3.37
N LEU A 61 2.92 -12.00 3.86
CA LEU A 61 3.86 -13.09 3.84
C LEU A 61 4.71 -13.08 5.11
N ILE A 62 4.89 -14.24 5.70
CA ILE A 62 5.93 -14.53 6.69
C ILE A 62 6.93 -15.42 5.98
N ASP A 63 8.22 -15.07 6.03
CA ASP A 63 9.25 -15.87 5.37
C ASP A 63 9.22 -17.32 5.90
N PRO A 64 9.06 -18.32 5.03
CA PRO A 64 9.00 -19.71 5.45
C PRO A 64 10.32 -20.23 6.01
N TYR A 65 11.45 -19.64 5.61
CA TYR A 65 12.80 -20.01 6.08
C TYR A 65 13.23 -19.21 7.29
N ASP A 66 12.77 -17.95 7.37
CA ASP A 66 13.10 -17.03 8.47
C ASP A 66 11.83 -16.35 8.97
N LYS A 67 11.15 -17.00 9.93
CA LYS A 67 9.90 -16.50 10.53
C LYS A 67 10.04 -15.16 11.23
N SER A 68 11.27 -14.65 11.38
CA SER A 68 11.55 -13.34 11.93
C SER A 68 11.18 -12.19 10.99
N ARG A 69 10.91 -12.47 9.71
CA ARG A 69 10.61 -11.46 8.69
C ARG A 69 9.17 -11.51 8.25
N TRP A 70 8.49 -10.37 8.41
CA TRP A 70 7.12 -10.19 7.99
C TRP A 70 7.04 -9.14 6.90
N TYR A 71 6.29 -9.46 5.83
CA TYR A 71 6.15 -8.61 4.66
C TYR A 71 4.71 -8.13 4.53
N TYR A 72 4.55 -6.82 4.48
CA TYR A 72 3.34 -6.13 4.10
C TYR A 72 3.57 -5.48 2.75
N VAL A 73 2.81 -5.88 1.74
CA VAL A 73 2.96 -5.36 0.39
C VAL A 73 1.61 -4.85 -0.09
N CYS A 74 1.58 -3.61 -0.54
CA CYS A 74 0.40 -2.98 -1.09
C CYS A 74 0.66 -2.57 -2.54
N PHE A 75 -0.25 -2.95 -3.41
CA PHE A 75 -0.34 -2.45 -4.77
C PHE A 75 -1.43 -1.39 -4.83
N LYS A 76 -1.06 -0.16 -5.15
CA LYS A 76 -1.97 0.98 -5.29
C LYS A 76 -1.93 1.51 -6.72
N ARG A 77 -3.11 1.69 -7.31
CA ARG A 77 -3.25 2.38 -8.59
C ARG A 77 -4.44 3.34 -8.51
N GLU A 78 -4.18 4.61 -8.69
CA GLU A 78 -5.18 5.67 -8.72
C GLU A 78 -5.62 5.91 -10.17
N GLY A 79 -6.87 5.55 -10.49
CA GLY A 79 -7.47 5.74 -11.80
C GLY A 79 -6.57 5.29 -12.96
N TRP A 80 -6.12 6.24 -13.78
CA TRP A 80 -5.25 6.03 -14.96
C TRP A 80 -3.76 6.15 -14.66
N SER A 81 -3.38 6.44 -13.40
CA SER A 81 -1.99 6.58 -12.99
C SER A 81 -1.22 5.25 -13.07
N SER A 82 0.09 5.35 -13.16
CA SER A 82 0.96 4.19 -13.06
C SER A 82 0.81 3.53 -11.68
N PRO A 83 0.81 2.19 -11.62
CA PRO A 83 0.71 1.50 -10.35
C PRO A 83 1.95 1.75 -9.49
N THR A 84 1.73 1.90 -8.19
CA THR A 84 2.78 2.01 -7.19
C THR A 84 2.72 0.79 -6.27
N VAL A 85 3.85 0.19 -5.99
CA VAL A 85 3.99 -0.89 -5.02
C VAL A 85 4.67 -0.30 -3.79
N GLN A 86 4.04 -0.42 -2.62
CA GLN A 86 4.61 -0.03 -1.33
C GLN A 86 4.90 -1.28 -0.52
N LYS A 87 6.10 -1.36 0.04
CA LYS A 87 6.57 -2.48 0.84
C LYS A 87 6.92 -2.02 2.24
N LEU A 88 6.52 -2.80 3.24
CA LEU A 88 6.97 -2.68 4.61
C LEU A 88 7.47 -4.04 5.06
N VAL A 89 8.70 -4.08 5.53
CA VAL A 89 9.33 -5.28 6.07
C VAL A 89 9.59 -5.06 7.54
N LEU A 90 9.09 -5.95 8.37
CA LEU A 90 9.30 -5.94 9.81
C LEU A 90 10.23 -7.07 10.19
N LEU A 91 11.20 -6.79 11.04
CA LEU A 91 12.15 -7.75 11.56
C LEU A 91 11.88 -8.01 13.04
N PHE A 92 11.73 -9.27 13.38
CA PHE A 92 11.52 -9.74 14.75
C PHE A 92 12.72 -10.50 15.27
N ASN A 93 12.99 -10.36 16.56
CA ASN A 93 13.88 -11.24 17.29
C ASN A 93 13.02 -12.08 18.27
N GLY A 94 12.78 -13.34 17.91
CA GLY A 94 11.75 -14.13 18.57
C GLY A 94 10.35 -13.53 18.34
N ASP A 95 9.70 -13.08 19.39
CA ASP A 95 8.38 -12.42 19.32
C ASP A 95 8.43 -10.88 19.39
N THR A 96 9.63 -10.31 19.38
CA THR A 96 9.84 -8.88 19.63
C THR A 96 10.26 -8.16 18.35
N LEU A 97 9.56 -7.09 18.01
CA LEU A 97 9.89 -6.22 16.86
C LEU A 97 11.18 -5.45 17.14
N VAL A 98 12.20 -5.66 16.31
CA VAL A 98 13.54 -5.05 16.48
C VAL A 98 13.89 -4.05 15.39
N ASP A 99 13.35 -4.22 14.19
CA ASP A 99 13.62 -3.28 13.10
C ASP A 99 12.49 -3.23 12.07
N MET A 100 12.49 -2.18 11.26
CA MET A 100 11.58 -2.03 10.13
C MET A 100 12.30 -1.36 8.97
N SER A 101 11.97 -1.75 7.75
CA SER A 101 12.49 -1.17 6.51
C SER A 101 11.39 -1.13 5.43
N GLY A 102 11.66 -0.43 4.33
CA GLY A 102 10.73 -0.31 3.20
C GLY A 102 10.42 1.13 2.84
N ASP A 103 9.29 1.34 2.16
CA ASP A 103 8.90 2.63 1.58
C ASP A 103 8.24 3.59 2.59
N TYR A 104 8.10 3.17 3.84
CA TYR A 104 7.48 3.92 4.92
C TYR A 104 8.51 4.67 5.77
N LYS A 105 8.11 5.83 6.28
CA LYS A 105 8.96 6.59 7.20
C LYS A 105 8.99 5.89 8.56
N LYS A 106 10.21 5.62 9.05
CA LYS A 106 10.42 5.06 10.39
C LYS A 106 10.01 6.07 11.45
N PRO A 107 9.16 5.71 12.43
CA PRO A 107 8.78 6.59 13.52
C PRO A 107 9.99 7.00 14.37
N THR A 108 9.99 8.22 14.89
CA THR A 108 11.06 8.73 15.77
C THR A 108 11.17 7.91 17.06
N THR A 109 10.03 7.51 17.60
CA THR A 109 9.93 6.64 18.79
C THR A 109 10.62 5.30 18.62
N PHE A 110 10.62 4.78 17.38
CA PHE A 110 11.29 3.52 17.03
C PHE A 110 12.82 3.66 17.14
N GLY A 111 13.36 4.78 16.69
CA GLY A 111 14.80 5.06 16.78
C GLY A 111 15.32 5.28 18.21
N GLU A 112 14.49 5.80 19.09
CA GLU A 112 14.84 5.98 20.52
C GLU A 112 14.89 4.65 21.26
N GLY A 113 13.93 3.73 20.99
CA GLY A 113 13.94 2.39 21.55
C GLY A 113 15.17 1.57 21.13
N LEU A 114 15.62 1.75 19.88
CA LEU A 114 16.82 1.09 19.37
C LEU A 114 18.10 1.56 20.08
N LYS A 115 18.17 2.85 20.47
CA LYS A 115 19.31 3.40 21.24
C LYS A 115 19.36 2.89 22.68
N SER A 116 18.23 2.52 23.23
CA SER A 116 18.10 2.01 24.59
C SER A 116 18.33 0.51 24.71
N ALA A 117 18.46 -0.20 23.59
CA ALA A 117 18.71 -1.64 23.59
C ALA A 117 20.13 -1.92 24.09
N PRO A 118 20.32 -2.91 24.98
CA PRO A 118 21.61 -3.22 25.61
C PRO A 118 22.70 -3.69 24.63
N ASN A 119 22.34 -4.02 23.43
CA ASN A 119 23.25 -4.26 22.30
C ASN A 119 22.89 -3.25 21.22
N GLY A 120 23.53 -2.08 21.19
CA GLY A 120 23.41 -1.11 20.12
C GLY A 120 23.68 -1.78 18.76
N GLY A 121 22.70 -2.54 18.30
CA GLY A 121 22.77 -3.26 17.06
C GLY A 121 22.94 -2.25 15.94
N LYS A 122 24.12 -2.27 15.29
CA LYS A 122 24.28 -1.72 13.97
C LYS A 122 23.04 -2.11 13.18
N ALA A 123 22.31 -1.11 12.68
CA ALA A 123 21.33 -1.35 11.62
C ALA A 123 22.02 -2.26 10.60
N ALA A 124 21.57 -3.47 10.51
CA ALA A 124 22.05 -4.36 9.46
C ALA A 124 21.68 -3.66 8.16
N ASP A 125 22.71 -3.29 7.42
CA ASP A 125 22.59 -2.76 6.07
C ASP A 125 21.91 -3.87 5.27
N PHE A 126 20.62 -3.73 5.11
CA PHE A 126 19.78 -4.76 4.51
C PHE A 126 19.58 -4.39 3.05
N ASP A 127 20.55 -4.79 2.22
CA ASP A 127 20.41 -4.76 0.77
C ASP A 127 19.24 -5.66 0.37
N LEU A 128 18.16 -5.02 -0.04
CA LEU A 128 17.07 -5.68 -0.73
C LEU A 128 17.49 -5.94 -2.18
N PRO A 129 17.32 -7.16 -2.68
CA PRO A 129 17.49 -7.45 -4.10
C PRO A 129 16.45 -6.74 -4.96
#